data_38645289e01d8c432c1f12ffd7f27d2e
#
_entry.id   38645289e01d8c432c1f12ffd7f27d2e
#
_cell.length_a   1.000
_cell.length_b   1.000
_cell.length_c   1.000
_cell.angle_alpha   90.00
_cell.angle_beta   90.00
_cell.angle_gamma   90.00
#
_symmetry.space_group_name_H-M   'P 1'
#
loop_
_entity.id
_entity.type
_entity.pdbx_description
1 polymer ?
#
loop_
_entity_poly.entity_id
_entity_poly.type
_entity_poly.pdbx_seq_one_letter_code
_entity_poly.pdbx_strand_id
1 'polypeptide(L)'
;MLTSAEIRSAIPLAFDEVSLPGLTAERGQVRDNYALADGRRIGIATDRFTIFEQQVGLVPYQGQIINQLSAWWFEQTADITPNHAIDIPDPNVTIALSADPLPIAVIVRGFICGITPSSLWTQYEAGERVIYGRSFPDGLRKNQELPRPIVTAAEKTFGQAHERPLTVEDVLARGISAELWDRIHDVALRLFQRGRQLSVLADLLLVD
;
A
#
# COMPACT_ATOMS: atom_id res chain seq x y z
N MET A 1 15.64 21.44 -2.52
CA MET A 1 15.10 20.65 -3.65
C MET A 1 16.27 20.30 -4.55
N LEU A 2 16.42 19.04 -4.95
CA LEU A 2 17.50 18.64 -5.85
C LEU A 2 17.31 19.25 -7.24
N THR A 3 18.40 19.70 -7.83
CA THR A 3 18.43 20.19 -9.22
C THR A 3 18.52 19.04 -10.22
N SER A 4 18.14 19.29 -11.47
CA SER A 4 18.32 18.28 -12.54
C SER A 4 19.76 17.82 -12.74
N ALA A 5 20.75 18.68 -12.44
CA ALA A 5 22.16 18.34 -12.52
C ALA A 5 22.57 17.36 -11.40
N GLU A 6 22.12 17.61 -10.18
CA GLU A 6 22.38 16.70 -9.04
C GLU A 6 21.72 15.33 -9.24
N ILE A 7 20.48 15.28 -9.76
CA ILE A 7 19.82 14.03 -10.09
C ILE A 7 20.61 13.27 -11.16
N ARG A 8 21.05 13.94 -12.22
CA ARG A 8 21.85 13.30 -13.29
C ARG A 8 23.18 12.75 -12.77
N SER A 9 23.85 13.48 -11.88
CA SER A 9 25.12 13.01 -11.29
C SER A 9 24.93 11.80 -10.38
N ALA A 10 23.72 11.58 -9.85
CA ALA A 10 23.41 10.46 -8.99
C ALA A 10 23.00 9.18 -9.77
N ILE A 11 22.72 9.27 -11.08
CA ILE A 11 22.32 8.09 -11.88
C ILE A 11 23.32 6.92 -11.76
N PRO A 12 24.65 7.11 -11.84
CA PRO A 12 25.61 6.01 -11.68
C PRO A 12 25.65 5.43 -10.26
N LEU A 13 25.09 6.09 -9.27
CA LEU A 13 25.06 5.67 -7.87
C LEU A 13 23.75 4.95 -7.49
N ALA A 14 22.77 4.96 -8.39
CA ALA A 14 21.52 4.23 -8.16
C ALA A 14 21.78 2.73 -8.09
N PHE A 15 21.20 2.07 -7.08
CA PHE A 15 21.46 0.66 -6.81
C PHE A 15 20.18 -0.18 -6.88
N ASP A 16 20.31 -1.42 -7.36
CA ASP A 16 19.21 -2.36 -7.52
C ASP A 16 19.26 -3.53 -6.54
N GLU A 17 20.40 -3.76 -5.90
CA GLU A 17 20.58 -4.85 -4.94
C GLU A 17 21.59 -4.49 -3.85
N VAL A 18 21.41 -5.12 -2.71
CA VAL A 18 22.40 -5.12 -1.62
C VAL A 18 22.62 -6.56 -1.19
N SER A 19 23.85 -6.92 -0.85
CA SER A 19 24.16 -8.21 -0.25
C SER A 19 24.65 -8.01 1.17
N LEU A 20 23.94 -8.60 2.15
CA LEU A 20 24.38 -8.59 3.55
C LEU A 20 25.11 -9.91 3.86
N PRO A 21 26.35 -9.85 4.40
CA PRO A 21 27.11 -11.06 4.72
C PRO A 21 26.34 -12.00 5.67
N GLY A 22 26.24 -13.27 5.32
CA GLY A 22 25.59 -14.30 6.15
C GLY A 22 24.06 -14.30 6.14
N LEU A 23 23.42 -13.43 5.36
CA LEU A 23 21.97 -13.37 5.23
C LEU A 23 21.53 -13.62 3.78
N THR A 24 20.37 -14.24 3.62
CA THR A 24 19.76 -14.47 2.29
C THR A 24 18.66 -13.44 2.07
N ALA A 25 18.75 -12.74 0.92
CA ALA A 25 17.75 -11.76 0.52
C ALA A 25 16.48 -12.43 -0.02
N GLU A 26 15.32 -11.99 0.44
CA GLU A 26 14.05 -12.15 -0.23
C GLU A 26 13.81 -10.88 -1.06
N ARG A 27 13.99 -10.98 -2.38
CA ARG A 27 13.86 -9.85 -3.28
C ARG A 27 12.42 -9.55 -3.63
N GLY A 28 12.00 -8.30 -3.35
CA GLY A 28 10.72 -7.76 -3.80
C GLY A 28 10.90 -6.83 -5.00
N GLN A 29 9.82 -6.18 -5.42
CA GLN A 29 9.84 -5.26 -6.58
C GLN A 29 10.70 -4.01 -6.35
N VAL A 30 10.70 -3.47 -5.14
CA VAL A 30 11.42 -2.22 -4.79
C VAL A 30 12.22 -2.35 -3.50
N ARG A 31 12.18 -3.50 -2.83
CA ARG A 31 12.81 -3.71 -1.53
C ARG A 31 13.39 -5.12 -1.43
N ASP A 32 14.56 -5.24 -0.84
CA ASP A 32 15.15 -6.52 -0.44
C ASP A 32 14.92 -6.71 1.06
N ASN A 33 14.44 -7.89 1.46
CA ASN A 33 14.15 -8.20 2.84
C ASN A 33 15.07 -9.32 3.34
N TYR A 34 15.52 -9.20 4.59
CA TYR A 34 16.39 -10.15 5.24
C TYR A 34 15.77 -10.55 6.58
N ALA A 35 15.48 -11.83 6.77
CA ALA A 35 15.00 -12.36 8.04
C ALA A 35 16.16 -12.47 9.03
N LEU A 36 15.93 -12.07 10.29
CA LEU A 36 16.86 -12.25 11.40
C LEU A 36 16.37 -13.37 12.32
N ALA A 37 17.32 -14.04 13.00
CA ALA A 37 17.02 -15.19 13.87
C ALA A 37 16.16 -14.83 15.09
N ASP A 38 16.10 -13.56 15.47
CA ASP A 38 15.36 -13.05 16.63
C ASP A 38 13.92 -12.60 16.30
N GLY A 39 13.41 -12.91 15.14
CA GLY A 39 12.06 -12.55 14.70
C GLY A 39 11.95 -11.13 14.14
N ARG A 40 13.06 -10.42 13.97
CA ARG A 40 13.12 -9.15 13.23
C ARG A 40 13.42 -9.39 11.75
N ARG A 41 13.27 -8.34 10.98
CA ARG A 41 13.67 -8.30 9.57
C ARG A 41 14.32 -6.96 9.25
N ILE A 42 15.23 -6.96 8.29
CA ILE A 42 15.79 -5.76 7.69
C ILE A 42 15.14 -5.62 6.32
N GLY A 43 14.54 -4.47 6.04
CA GLY A 43 14.05 -4.10 4.71
C GLY A 43 14.93 -3.01 4.12
N ILE A 44 15.51 -3.24 2.94
CA ILE A 44 16.34 -2.26 2.24
C ILE A 44 15.61 -1.84 0.97
N ALA A 45 15.15 -0.59 0.94
CA ALA A 45 14.51 -0.02 -0.23
C ALA A 45 15.58 0.35 -1.27
N THR A 46 15.41 -0.15 -2.48
CA THR A 46 16.32 0.04 -3.60
C THR A 46 15.79 1.08 -4.58
N ASP A 47 16.59 1.47 -5.55
CA ASP A 47 16.24 2.42 -6.59
C ASP A 47 15.52 1.77 -7.79
N ARG A 48 15.11 0.49 -7.66
CA ARG A 48 14.36 -0.23 -8.71
C ARG A 48 13.05 0.47 -9.01
N PHE A 49 12.87 0.79 -10.28
CA PHE A 49 11.61 1.32 -10.80
C PHE A 49 10.88 0.24 -11.60
N THR A 50 9.68 -0.11 -11.16
CA THR A 50 8.87 -1.19 -11.73
C THR A 50 7.57 -0.64 -12.30
N ILE A 51 7.17 -1.18 -13.46
CA ILE A 51 5.86 -0.93 -14.09
C ILE A 51 5.26 -2.31 -14.40
N PHE A 52 4.02 -2.55 -13.98
CA PHE A 52 3.34 -3.84 -14.16
C PHE A 52 4.22 -5.04 -13.72
N GLU A 53 4.83 -4.91 -12.53
CA GLU A 53 5.71 -5.92 -11.93
C GLU A 53 7.05 -6.17 -12.67
N GLN A 54 7.31 -5.45 -13.74
CA GLN A 54 8.58 -5.53 -14.47
C GLN A 54 9.50 -4.37 -14.09
N GLN A 55 10.74 -4.69 -13.75
CA GLN A 55 11.76 -3.67 -13.52
C GLN A 55 12.13 -3.05 -14.87
N VAL A 56 11.89 -1.74 -14.99
CA VAL A 56 12.16 -0.98 -16.23
C VAL A 56 13.40 -0.10 -16.13
N GLY A 57 13.94 0.07 -14.92
CA GLY A 57 15.16 0.87 -14.71
C GLY A 57 15.44 1.15 -13.24
N LEU A 58 16.39 2.04 -13.02
CA LEU A 58 16.74 2.57 -11.69
C LEU A 58 16.50 4.07 -11.67
N VAL A 59 15.89 4.57 -10.59
CA VAL A 59 15.68 6.00 -10.38
C VAL A 59 16.43 6.40 -9.11
N PRO A 60 17.46 7.26 -9.20
CA PRO A 60 18.25 7.69 -8.05
C PRO A 60 17.37 8.23 -6.93
N TYR A 61 17.69 7.87 -5.70
CA TYR A 61 16.98 8.26 -4.48
C TYR A 61 15.55 7.70 -4.32
N GLN A 62 15.04 6.89 -5.24
CA GLN A 62 13.70 6.31 -5.12
C GLN A 62 13.55 5.50 -3.84
N GLY A 63 14.54 4.65 -3.52
CA GLY A 63 14.53 3.85 -2.31
C GLY A 63 14.47 4.70 -1.04
N GLN A 64 15.27 5.78 -0.98
CA GLN A 64 15.26 6.72 0.14
C GLN A 64 13.90 7.39 0.30
N ILE A 65 13.32 7.88 -0.78
CA ILE A 65 12.02 8.57 -0.77
C ILE A 65 10.93 7.61 -0.26
N ILE A 66 10.86 6.40 -0.81
CA ILE A 66 9.85 5.40 -0.42
C ILE A 66 10.01 5.01 1.05
N ASN A 67 11.25 4.78 1.52
CA ASN A 67 11.48 4.34 2.88
C ASN A 67 11.19 5.44 3.89
N GLN A 68 11.68 6.66 3.66
CA GLN A 68 11.44 7.80 4.55
C GLN A 68 9.96 8.22 4.58
N LEU A 69 9.28 8.20 3.43
CA LEU A 69 7.85 8.46 3.36
C LEU A 69 7.05 7.40 4.15
N SER A 70 7.44 6.13 4.04
CA SER A 70 6.84 5.03 4.82
C SER A 70 7.03 5.24 6.32
N ALA A 71 8.26 5.60 6.75
CA ALA A 71 8.57 5.88 8.15
C ALA A 71 7.74 7.05 8.69
N TRP A 72 7.63 8.12 7.91
CA TRP A 72 6.81 9.27 8.26
C TRP A 72 5.33 8.89 8.44
N TRP A 73 4.77 8.07 7.55
CA TRP A 73 3.39 7.59 7.68
C TRP A 73 3.20 6.74 8.94
N PHE A 74 4.15 5.88 9.29
CA PHE A 74 4.10 5.11 10.55
C PHE A 74 4.06 6.01 11.77
N GLU A 75 4.84 7.08 11.80
CA GLU A 75 4.82 8.08 12.87
C GLU A 75 3.47 8.80 12.94
N GLN A 76 2.95 9.26 11.79
CA GLN A 76 1.68 10.00 11.72
C GLN A 76 0.45 9.18 12.09
N THR A 77 0.58 7.85 12.15
CA THR A 77 -0.53 6.92 12.42
C THR A 77 -0.33 6.05 13.66
N ALA A 78 0.74 6.26 14.41
CA ALA A 78 1.11 5.45 15.57
C ALA A 78 0.05 5.47 16.70
N ASP A 79 -0.73 6.55 16.80
CA ASP A 79 -1.85 6.70 17.74
C ASP A 79 -3.12 5.94 17.30
N ILE A 80 -3.20 5.48 16.05
CA ILE A 80 -4.35 4.75 15.51
C ILE A 80 -4.16 3.25 15.68
N THR A 81 -2.99 2.74 15.31
CA THR A 81 -2.66 1.32 15.39
C THR A 81 -1.16 1.13 15.53
N PRO A 82 -0.70 0.10 16.28
CA PRO A 82 0.71 -0.28 16.27
C PRO A 82 1.16 -0.63 14.84
N ASN A 83 2.43 -0.37 14.56
CA ASN A 83 3.07 -0.79 13.32
C ASN A 83 4.29 -1.69 13.63
N HIS A 84 4.89 -2.25 12.59
CA HIS A 84 5.99 -3.20 12.74
C HIS A 84 7.39 -2.55 12.73
N ALA A 85 7.51 -1.25 12.40
CA ALA A 85 8.80 -0.57 12.34
C ALA A 85 9.39 -0.40 13.75
N ILE A 86 10.67 -0.74 13.89
CA ILE A 86 11.44 -0.60 15.14
C ILE A 86 12.40 0.57 15.02
N ASP A 87 13.13 0.67 13.90
CA ASP A 87 14.17 1.65 13.68
C ASP A 87 14.39 1.93 12.19
N ILE A 88 14.87 3.12 11.87
CA ILE A 88 15.23 3.58 10.53
C ILE A 88 16.70 4.05 10.58
N PRO A 89 17.66 3.12 10.63
CA PRO A 89 19.08 3.47 10.84
C PRO A 89 19.73 4.15 9.63
N ASP A 90 19.10 4.06 8.46
CA ASP A 90 19.56 4.66 7.20
C ASP A 90 18.35 5.09 6.37
N PRO A 91 18.44 6.13 5.52
CA PRO A 91 17.33 6.55 4.65
C PRO A 91 16.71 5.44 3.80
N ASN A 92 17.46 4.40 3.46
CA ASN A 92 16.99 3.25 2.69
C ASN A 92 16.58 2.05 3.54
N VAL A 93 16.88 2.05 4.86
CA VAL A 93 16.80 0.85 5.70
C VAL A 93 15.71 0.98 6.76
N THR A 94 14.89 -0.03 6.87
CA THR A 94 13.93 -0.23 7.97
C THR A 94 14.26 -1.51 8.71
N ILE A 95 14.41 -1.45 10.03
CA ILE A 95 14.40 -2.61 10.92
C ILE A 95 12.98 -2.76 11.45
N ALA A 96 12.40 -3.94 11.30
CA ALA A 96 11.00 -4.19 11.64
C ALA A 96 10.81 -5.55 12.33
N LEU A 97 9.68 -5.72 13.01
CA LEU A 97 9.19 -7.03 13.43
C LEU A 97 8.72 -7.82 12.20
N SER A 98 9.03 -9.12 12.18
CA SER A 98 8.39 -10.02 11.23
C SER A 98 6.92 -10.20 11.61
N ALA A 99 6.04 -10.18 10.62
CA ALA A 99 4.61 -10.37 10.80
C ALA A 99 4.06 -11.29 9.70
N ASP A 100 3.09 -12.10 10.07
CA ASP A 100 2.37 -12.95 9.11
C ASP A 100 1.28 -12.12 8.42
N PRO A 101 1.33 -11.96 7.10
CA PRO A 101 0.33 -11.17 6.38
C PRO A 101 -1.01 -11.87 6.35
N LEU A 102 -2.09 -11.13 6.53
CA LEU A 102 -3.43 -11.63 6.27
C LEU A 102 -3.60 -11.93 4.76
N PRO A 103 -4.41 -12.95 4.38
CA PRO A 103 -4.59 -13.37 2.99
C PRO A 103 -5.54 -12.46 2.19
N ILE A 104 -5.72 -11.22 2.63
CA ILE A 104 -6.59 -10.22 2.00
C ILE A 104 -5.87 -8.88 1.86
N ALA A 105 -6.22 -8.13 0.81
CA ALA A 105 -5.95 -6.71 0.70
C ALA A 105 -7.21 -5.93 1.14
N VAL A 106 -7.01 -4.85 1.89
CA VAL A 106 -8.10 -3.98 2.36
C VAL A 106 -7.89 -2.59 1.78
N ILE A 107 -8.92 -2.08 1.12
CA ILE A 107 -8.88 -0.79 0.43
C ILE A 107 -10.04 0.07 0.92
N VAL A 108 -9.74 1.29 1.36
CA VAL A 108 -10.77 2.28 1.67
C VAL A 108 -10.97 3.16 0.44
N ARG A 109 -12.21 3.28 0.00
CA ARG A 109 -12.56 4.06 -1.20
C ARG A 109 -13.40 5.26 -0.80
N GLY A 110 -12.89 6.46 -1.07
CA GLY A 110 -13.59 7.72 -0.86
C GLY A 110 -14.38 8.19 -2.07
N PHE A 111 -14.08 7.67 -3.26
CA PHE A 111 -14.65 8.10 -4.53
C PHE A 111 -15.08 6.92 -5.39
N ILE A 112 -16.09 7.15 -6.25
CA ILE A 112 -16.45 6.17 -7.29
C ILE A 112 -15.59 6.41 -8.53
N CYS A 113 -14.43 5.74 -8.56
CA CYS A 113 -13.40 5.96 -9.57
C CYS A 113 -12.78 4.63 -10.04
N GLY A 114 -11.74 4.75 -10.89
CA GLY A 114 -10.93 3.68 -11.43
C GLY A 114 -11.25 3.34 -12.88
N ILE A 115 -10.35 2.58 -13.51
CA ILE A 115 -10.39 2.20 -14.92
C ILE A 115 -10.15 0.70 -15.13
N THR A 116 -9.80 -0.04 -14.08
CA THR A 116 -9.61 -1.49 -14.17
C THR A 116 -10.98 -2.21 -14.15
N PRO A 117 -11.09 -3.44 -14.65
CA PRO A 117 -12.36 -4.19 -14.60
C PRO A 117 -12.94 -4.36 -13.19
N SER A 118 -12.09 -4.44 -12.17
CA SER A 118 -12.50 -4.56 -10.76
C SER A 118 -12.78 -3.22 -10.08
N SER A 119 -12.56 -2.07 -10.72
CA SER A 119 -12.78 -0.76 -10.10
C SER A 119 -14.28 -0.46 -9.92
N LEU A 120 -14.61 0.36 -8.90
CA LEU A 120 -15.99 0.75 -8.61
C LEU A 120 -16.66 1.41 -9.81
N TRP A 121 -15.98 2.34 -10.48
CA TRP A 121 -16.58 3.05 -11.60
C TRP A 121 -16.86 2.12 -12.78
N THR A 122 -15.92 1.27 -13.16
CA THR A 122 -16.09 0.37 -14.33
C THR A 122 -17.28 -0.57 -14.16
N GLN A 123 -17.43 -1.15 -12.95
CA GLN A 123 -18.59 -2.02 -12.65
C GLN A 123 -19.90 -1.22 -12.62
N TYR A 124 -19.90 -0.03 -12.02
CA TYR A 124 -21.08 0.84 -11.97
C TYR A 124 -21.50 1.31 -13.37
N GLU A 125 -20.56 1.72 -14.23
CA GLU A 125 -20.79 2.11 -15.62
C GLU A 125 -21.33 0.95 -16.47
N ALA A 126 -20.90 -0.28 -16.17
CA ALA A 126 -21.43 -1.50 -16.79
C ALA A 126 -22.86 -1.87 -16.34
N GLY A 127 -23.46 -1.10 -15.41
CA GLY A 127 -24.83 -1.30 -14.93
C GLY A 127 -24.95 -1.99 -13.59
N GLU A 128 -23.83 -2.42 -12.99
CA GLU A 128 -23.85 -3.02 -11.65
C GLU A 128 -24.28 -1.99 -10.60
N ARG A 129 -25.14 -2.43 -9.68
CA ARG A 129 -25.59 -1.61 -8.55
C ARG A 129 -25.30 -2.23 -7.20
N VAL A 130 -24.86 -3.49 -7.19
CA VAL A 130 -24.32 -4.15 -5.99
C VAL A 130 -22.87 -4.53 -6.28
N ILE A 131 -21.94 -3.75 -5.74
CA ILE A 131 -20.50 -3.89 -5.99
C ILE A 131 -19.81 -4.08 -4.64
N TYR A 132 -18.94 -5.07 -4.50
CA TYR A 132 -18.31 -5.44 -3.22
C TYR A 132 -19.34 -5.68 -2.08
N GLY A 133 -20.50 -6.25 -2.42
CA GLY A 133 -21.57 -6.50 -1.46
C GLY A 133 -22.32 -5.24 -0.96
N ARG A 134 -22.09 -4.08 -1.60
CA ARG A 134 -22.74 -2.80 -1.22
C ARG A 134 -23.61 -2.28 -2.35
N SER A 135 -24.79 -1.76 -2.00
CA SER A 135 -25.73 -1.15 -2.96
C SER A 135 -25.35 0.30 -3.24
N PHE A 136 -25.40 0.68 -4.51
CA PHE A 136 -25.15 2.03 -4.99
C PHE A 136 -26.41 2.58 -5.66
N PRO A 137 -26.79 3.86 -5.39
CA PRO A 137 -27.93 4.50 -6.04
C PRO A 137 -27.62 4.80 -7.52
N ASP A 138 -28.67 5.06 -8.29
CA ASP A 138 -28.52 5.58 -9.64
C ASP A 138 -28.03 7.03 -9.67
N GLY A 139 -27.44 7.43 -10.80
CA GLY A 139 -27.06 8.82 -11.06
C GLY A 139 -25.70 9.24 -10.51
N LEU A 140 -24.88 8.31 -10.00
CA LEU A 140 -23.49 8.62 -9.61
C LEU A 140 -22.66 8.93 -10.87
N ARG A 141 -21.71 9.84 -10.72
CA ARG A 141 -20.79 10.27 -11.79
C ARG A 141 -19.38 9.75 -11.51
N LYS A 142 -18.63 9.53 -12.59
CA LYS A 142 -17.22 9.17 -12.47
C LYS A 142 -16.46 10.19 -11.61
N ASN A 143 -15.63 9.69 -10.72
CA ASN A 143 -14.83 10.48 -9.77
C ASN A 143 -15.66 11.29 -8.76
N GLN A 144 -16.94 10.97 -8.60
CA GLN A 144 -17.76 11.57 -7.55
C GLN A 144 -17.32 11.05 -6.18
N GLU A 145 -17.26 11.94 -5.20
CA GLU A 145 -17.04 11.57 -3.80
C GLU A 145 -18.24 10.77 -3.29
N LEU A 146 -17.96 9.69 -2.58
CA LEU A 146 -18.99 8.88 -1.94
C LEU A 146 -19.50 9.60 -0.68
N PRO A 147 -20.78 9.51 -0.35
CA PRO A 147 -21.34 10.13 0.87
C PRO A 147 -20.63 9.68 2.15
N ARG A 148 -20.07 8.49 2.14
CA ARG A 148 -19.20 7.93 3.17
C ARG A 148 -18.15 7.03 2.50
N PRO A 149 -16.88 7.08 2.95
CA PRO A 149 -15.89 6.12 2.49
C PRO A 149 -16.35 4.68 2.77
N ILE A 150 -16.04 3.78 1.87
CA ILE A 150 -16.33 2.36 2.02
C ILE A 150 -15.04 1.56 2.15
N VAL A 151 -15.07 0.55 3.01
CA VAL A 151 -13.99 -0.44 3.10
C VAL A 151 -14.37 -1.63 2.23
N THR A 152 -13.45 -2.02 1.37
CA THR A 152 -13.58 -3.18 0.47
C THR A 152 -12.44 -4.14 0.72
N ALA A 153 -12.69 -5.42 0.54
CA ALA A 153 -11.67 -6.46 0.59
C ALA A 153 -11.44 -7.06 -0.80
N ALA A 154 -10.23 -7.45 -1.07
CA ALA A 154 -9.85 -8.18 -2.26
C ALA A 154 -8.89 -9.33 -1.91
N GLU A 155 -8.84 -10.35 -2.74
CA GLU A 155 -7.90 -11.44 -2.61
C GLU A 155 -6.48 -10.93 -2.86
N LYS A 156 -5.57 -11.19 -1.93
CA LYS A 156 -4.17 -10.83 -2.10
C LYS A 156 -3.51 -11.84 -3.03
N THR A 157 -3.34 -11.45 -4.28
CA THR A 157 -2.67 -12.27 -5.30
C THR A 157 -1.30 -11.69 -5.59
N PHE A 158 -0.24 -12.51 -5.41
CA PHE A 158 1.11 -12.13 -5.82
C PHE A 158 1.26 -12.43 -7.32
N GLY A 159 1.66 -11.42 -8.11
CA GLY A 159 1.97 -11.60 -9.53
C GLY A 159 0.77 -11.69 -10.47
N GLN A 160 -0.44 -11.30 -10.06
CA GLN A 160 -1.61 -11.22 -10.93
C GLN A 160 -2.11 -9.78 -11.08
N ALA A 161 -2.45 -9.42 -12.31
CA ALA A 161 -2.83 -8.04 -12.67
C ALA A 161 -4.13 -7.52 -12.03
N HIS A 162 -4.99 -8.40 -11.47
CA HIS A 162 -6.28 -8.00 -10.92
C HIS A 162 -6.63 -8.77 -9.66
N GLU A 163 -6.78 -8.06 -8.57
CA GLU A 163 -7.29 -8.59 -7.32
C GLU A 163 -8.78 -8.93 -7.45
N ARG A 164 -9.18 -10.16 -7.06
CA ARG A 164 -10.58 -10.56 -7.03
C ARG A 164 -11.30 -9.90 -5.84
N PRO A 165 -12.41 -9.17 -6.07
CA PRO A 165 -13.25 -8.66 -5.00
C PRO A 165 -13.73 -9.76 -4.04
N LEU A 166 -13.76 -9.47 -2.74
CA LEU A 166 -14.27 -10.35 -1.71
C LEU A 166 -15.47 -9.74 -1.01
N THR A 167 -16.49 -10.56 -0.75
CA THR A 167 -17.57 -10.24 0.17
C THR A 167 -17.13 -10.43 1.62
N VAL A 168 -17.94 -10.00 2.58
CA VAL A 168 -17.65 -10.24 4.01
C VAL A 168 -17.63 -11.76 4.29
N GLU A 169 -18.54 -12.53 3.69
CA GLU A 169 -18.61 -13.97 3.80
C GLU A 169 -17.31 -14.63 3.28
N ASP A 170 -16.78 -14.13 2.15
CA ASP A 170 -15.49 -14.60 1.62
C ASP A 170 -14.32 -14.32 2.57
N VAL A 171 -14.33 -13.17 3.25
CA VAL A 171 -13.32 -12.79 4.25
C VAL A 171 -13.37 -13.74 5.45
N LEU A 172 -14.56 -14.00 5.97
CA LEU A 172 -14.75 -14.91 7.10
C LEU A 172 -14.36 -16.35 6.74
N ALA A 173 -14.68 -16.80 5.53
CA ALA A 173 -14.30 -18.12 5.03
C ALA A 173 -12.77 -18.32 4.92
N ARG A 174 -11.98 -17.25 4.91
CA ARG A 174 -10.50 -17.29 4.94
C ARG A 174 -9.88 -17.34 6.34
N GLY A 175 -10.71 -17.57 7.36
CA GLY A 175 -10.27 -17.69 8.75
C GLY A 175 -10.10 -16.36 9.49
N ILE A 176 -10.57 -15.25 8.92
CA ILE A 176 -10.63 -13.95 9.61
C ILE A 176 -11.92 -13.92 10.42
N SER A 177 -11.82 -13.79 11.76
CA SER A 177 -13.01 -13.72 12.60
C SER A 177 -13.79 -12.41 12.35
N ALA A 178 -15.09 -12.41 12.66
CA ALA A 178 -15.93 -11.22 12.55
C ALA A 178 -15.36 -10.05 13.38
N GLU A 179 -14.91 -10.32 14.60
CA GLU A 179 -14.30 -9.30 15.48
C GLU A 179 -13.00 -8.73 14.89
N LEU A 180 -12.16 -9.59 14.28
CA LEU A 180 -10.95 -9.12 13.61
C LEU A 180 -11.30 -8.28 12.38
N TRP A 181 -12.31 -8.71 11.60
CA TRP A 181 -12.79 -7.94 10.45
C TRP A 181 -13.34 -6.56 10.87
N ASP A 182 -14.12 -6.48 11.93
CA ASP A 182 -14.64 -5.21 12.45
C ASP A 182 -13.51 -4.29 12.91
N ARG A 183 -12.47 -4.84 13.57
CA ARG A 183 -11.27 -4.05 13.93
C ARG A 183 -10.53 -3.54 12.69
N ILE A 184 -10.32 -4.40 11.70
CA ILE A 184 -9.65 -4.01 10.45
C ILE A 184 -10.44 -2.88 9.78
N HIS A 185 -11.76 -3.00 9.72
CA HIS A 185 -12.65 -2.01 9.13
C HIS A 185 -12.54 -0.64 9.85
N ASP A 186 -12.61 -0.63 11.19
CA ASP A 186 -12.47 0.60 12.00
C ASP A 186 -11.09 1.24 11.80
N VAL A 187 -10.02 0.47 11.94
CA VAL A 187 -8.64 0.96 11.78
C VAL A 187 -8.43 1.51 10.37
N ALA A 188 -8.91 0.81 9.33
CA ALA A 188 -8.77 1.26 7.94
C ALA A 188 -9.45 2.61 7.70
N LEU A 189 -10.66 2.81 8.22
CA LEU A 189 -11.38 4.10 8.12
C LEU A 189 -10.65 5.22 8.87
N ARG A 190 -10.12 4.95 10.05
CA ARG A 190 -9.35 5.94 10.83
C ARG A 190 -8.05 6.32 10.14
N LEU A 191 -7.33 5.35 9.56
CA LEU A 191 -6.13 5.59 8.76
C LEU A 191 -6.45 6.44 7.52
N PHE A 192 -7.52 6.11 6.80
CA PHE A 192 -7.98 6.89 5.64
C PHE A 192 -8.34 8.33 6.03
N GLN A 193 -9.06 8.52 7.14
CA GLN A 193 -9.41 9.85 7.62
C GLN A 193 -8.17 10.68 7.98
N ARG A 194 -7.18 10.07 8.67
CA ARG A 194 -5.87 10.70 8.93
C ARG A 194 -5.15 11.04 7.63
N GLY A 195 -5.15 10.12 6.67
CA GLY A 195 -4.57 10.34 5.35
C GLY A 195 -5.21 11.54 4.63
N ARG A 196 -6.54 11.65 4.63
CA ARG A 196 -7.23 12.82 4.07
C ARG A 196 -6.84 14.14 4.74
N GLN A 197 -6.77 14.16 6.07
CA GLN A 197 -6.38 15.34 6.82
C GLN A 197 -4.96 15.82 6.45
N LEU A 198 -4.01 14.89 6.35
CA LEU A 198 -2.63 15.21 6.03
C LEU A 198 -2.45 15.57 4.55
N SER A 199 -3.16 14.92 3.64
CA SER A 199 -3.10 15.21 2.20
C SER A 199 -3.57 16.62 1.87
N VAL A 200 -4.63 17.11 2.53
CA VAL A 200 -5.13 18.48 2.35
C VAL A 200 -4.07 19.53 2.72
N LEU A 201 -3.23 19.26 3.72
CA LEU A 201 -2.14 20.17 4.10
C LEU A 201 -1.04 20.27 3.03
N ALA A 202 -0.98 19.31 2.13
CA ALA A 202 -0.05 19.26 0.99
C ALA A 202 -0.72 19.57 -0.36
N ASP A 203 -1.94 20.15 -0.34
CA ASP A 203 -2.77 20.40 -1.53
C ASP A 203 -3.03 19.14 -2.38
N LEU A 204 -3.12 17.97 -1.72
CA LEU A 204 -3.39 16.69 -2.34
C LEU A 204 -4.79 16.18 -1.96
N LEU A 205 -5.39 15.39 -2.85
CA LEU A 205 -6.65 14.69 -2.62
C LEU A 205 -6.36 13.19 -2.45
N LEU A 206 -6.67 12.64 -1.28
CA LEU A 206 -6.65 11.20 -1.08
C LEU A 206 -7.95 10.59 -1.59
N VAL A 207 -7.85 9.69 -2.55
CA VAL A 207 -9.00 9.07 -3.25
C VAL A 207 -9.31 7.69 -2.66
N ASP A 208 -8.26 6.88 -2.43
CA ASP A 208 -8.31 5.50 -1.92
C ASP A 208 -7.30 5.30 -0.79
#